data_6faf6cfe131c25c5306e7df285eed804
#
_entry.id   6faf6cfe131c25c5306e7df285eed804
#
_cell.length_a   1.000
_cell.length_b   1.000
_cell.length_c   1.000
_cell.angle_alpha   90.00
_cell.angle_beta   90.00
_cell.angle_gamma   90.00
#
_symmetry.space_group_name_H-M   'P 1'
#
loop_
_entity.id
_entity.type
_entity.pdbx_description
1 polymer ?
#
loop_
_entity_poly.entity_id
_entity_poly.type
_entity_poly.pdbx_seq_one_letter_code
_entity_poly.pdbx_strand_id
1 'polypeptide(L)'
;MYVCGPTLYSEPHMGNMRTFINFDLIYRYLLHSGYQVKYVRNITDAGHITNSAGEQEDSIGKAARMEQVQPLEIVYKYNLKFQELNRTYNLLPPSIEPT
;
A
#
# COMPACT_ATOMS: atom_id res chain seq x y z
N MET A 1 11.80 -3.55 10.86
CA MET A 1 10.84 -2.43 10.70
C MET A 1 9.61 -2.93 9.95
N TYR A 2 8.44 -2.71 10.52
CA TYR A 2 7.17 -3.08 9.87
C TYR A 2 6.34 -1.83 9.64
N VAL A 3 5.86 -1.66 8.42
CA VAL A 3 5.03 -0.52 8.03
C VAL A 3 3.75 -1.03 7.41
N CYS A 4 2.63 -0.49 7.85
CA CYS A 4 1.34 -0.80 7.22
C CYS A 4 1.32 -0.20 5.81
N GLY A 5 1.13 -1.05 4.82
CA GLY A 5 1.08 -0.66 3.42
C GLY A 5 -0.29 -0.16 2.99
N PRO A 6 -0.44 0.15 1.72
CA PRO A 6 -1.69 0.70 1.21
C PRO A 6 -2.78 -0.36 1.09
N THR A 7 -4.03 0.09 1.16
CA THR A 7 -5.18 -0.69 0.69
C THR A 7 -5.43 -0.28 -0.76
N LEU A 8 -5.24 -1.22 -1.67
CA LEU A 8 -5.19 -0.93 -3.11
C LEU A 8 -6.56 -1.05 -3.77
N TYR A 9 -7.42 -0.08 -3.56
CA TYR A 9 -8.75 -0.02 -4.19
C TYR A 9 -8.96 1.23 -5.05
N SER A 10 -7.98 2.14 -5.06
CA SER A 10 -8.02 3.36 -5.86
C SER A 10 -6.59 3.80 -6.19
N GLU A 11 -6.46 4.81 -7.05
CA GLU A 11 -5.15 5.35 -7.38
C GLU A 11 -4.47 5.91 -6.14
N PRO A 12 -3.22 5.50 -5.85
CA PRO A 12 -2.45 6.13 -4.78
C PRO A 12 -2.15 7.58 -5.14
N HIS A 13 -2.13 8.43 -4.14
CA HIS A 13 -1.89 9.87 -4.30
C HIS A 13 -0.82 10.35 -3.32
N MET A 14 -0.48 11.63 -3.39
CA MET A 14 0.58 12.22 -2.57
C MET A 14 0.34 12.01 -1.06
N GLY A 15 -0.93 12.03 -0.61
CA GLY A 15 -1.27 11.77 0.79
C GLY A 15 -0.85 10.38 1.26
N ASN A 16 -1.01 9.37 0.41
CA ASN A 16 -0.52 8.02 0.69
C ASN A 16 1.01 8.00 0.70
N MET A 17 1.63 8.62 -0.28
CA MET A 17 3.07 8.59 -0.44
C MET A 17 3.82 9.31 0.67
N ARG A 18 3.20 10.31 1.29
CA ARG A 18 3.79 11.03 2.43
C ARG A 18 4.21 10.08 3.56
N THR A 19 3.35 9.13 3.88
CA THR A 19 3.64 8.13 4.91
C THR A 19 4.85 7.30 4.52
N PHE A 20 4.89 6.81 3.28
CA PHE A 20 5.98 5.94 2.81
C PHE A 20 7.29 6.68 2.65
N ILE A 21 7.24 7.95 2.26
CA ILE A 21 8.43 8.82 2.20
C ILE A 21 9.04 8.98 3.60
N ASN A 22 8.20 9.22 4.61
CA ASN A 22 8.67 9.36 5.99
C ASN A 22 9.32 8.08 6.50
N PHE A 23 8.72 6.92 6.24
CA PHE A 23 9.29 5.64 6.65
C PHE A 23 10.53 5.26 5.84
N ASP A 24 10.62 5.69 4.58
CA ASP A 24 11.83 5.52 3.78
C ASP A 24 13.00 6.30 4.39
N LEU A 25 12.75 7.50 4.88
CA LEU A 25 13.76 8.30 5.57
C LEU A 25 14.29 7.58 6.81
N ILE A 26 13.39 7.01 7.62
CA ILE A 26 13.77 6.23 8.80
C ILE A 26 14.58 5.00 8.39
N TYR A 27 14.15 4.30 7.36
CA TYR A 27 14.84 3.11 6.85
C TYR A 27 16.28 3.46 6.40
N ARG A 28 16.42 4.52 5.62
CA ARG A 28 17.73 4.98 5.15
C ARG A 28 18.63 5.41 6.31
N TYR A 29 18.07 6.07 7.30
CA TYR A 29 18.81 6.48 8.48
C TYR A 29 19.34 5.28 9.26
N LEU A 30 18.51 4.26 9.46
CA LEU A 30 18.91 3.04 10.16
C LEU A 30 20.01 2.31 9.40
N LEU A 31 19.92 2.21 8.08
CA LEU A 31 20.97 1.62 7.25
C LEU A 31 22.28 2.42 7.35
N HIS A 32 22.20 3.73 7.30
CA HIS A 32 23.37 4.60 7.44
C HIS A 32 24.04 4.45 8.80
N SER A 33 23.25 4.22 9.85
CA SER A 33 23.76 4.02 11.21
C SER A 33 24.38 2.65 11.43
N GLY A 34 24.41 1.79 10.43
CA GLY A 34 25.06 0.48 10.51
C GLY A 34 24.16 -0.67 10.92
N TYR A 35 22.85 -0.46 11.06
CA TYR A 35 21.92 -1.54 11.39
C TYR A 35 21.63 -2.40 10.17
N GLN A 36 21.48 -3.69 10.40
CA GLN A 36 20.90 -4.61 9.42
C GLN A 36 19.37 -4.56 9.57
N VAL A 37 18.69 -3.96 8.61
CA VAL A 37 17.26 -3.69 8.73
C VAL A 37 16.47 -4.60 7.79
N LYS A 38 15.52 -5.35 8.36
CA LYS A 38 14.51 -6.04 7.59
C LYS A 38 13.28 -5.14 7.53
N TYR A 39 12.99 -4.63 6.35
CA TYR A 39 11.85 -3.75 6.13
C TYR A 39 10.69 -4.55 5.54
N VAL A 40 9.62 -4.65 6.30
CA VAL A 40 8.41 -5.36 5.90
C VAL A 40 7.28 -4.35 5.74
N ARG A 41 6.65 -4.36 4.58
CA ARG A 41 5.49 -3.51 4.30
C ARG A 41 4.43 -4.39 3.66
N ASN A 42 3.27 -4.53 4.33
CA ASN A 42 2.20 -5.35 3.78
C ASN A 42 1.46 -4.63 2.64
N ILE A 43 0.82 -5.42 1.79
CA ILE A 43 -0.20 -4.94 0.87
C ILE A 43 -1.53 -5.41 1.45
N THR A 44 -2.41 -4.46 1.77
CA THR A 44 -3.72 -4.79 2.33
C THR A 44 -4.66 -5.18 1.18
N ASP A 45 -5.12 -6.42 1.21
CA ASP A 45 -6.02 -6.98 0.19
C ASP A 45 -7.50 -6.92 0.59
N ALA A 46 -7.79 -6.41 1.79
CA ALA A 46 -9.15 -6.23 2.30
C ALA A 46 -9.24 -4.89 3.03
N GLY A 47 -10.33 -4.18 2.82
CA GLY A 47 -10.61 -2.93 3.51
C GLY A 47 -12.10 -2.78 3.69
N HIS A 48 -12.54 -2.48 4.92
CA HIS A 48 -13.96 -2.40 5.26
C HIS A 48 -14.42 -0.96 5.37
N ILE A 49 -15.56 -0.68 4.73
CA ILE A 49 -16.31 0.58 4.91
C ILE A 49 -17.68 0.23 5.47
N THR A 50 -18.15 1.07 6.37
CA THR A 50 -19.51 0.94 6.90
C THR A 50 -20.38 1.93 6.13
N ASN A 51 -21.42 1.42 5.48
CA ASN A 51 -22.38 2.26 4.78
C ASN A 51 -23.42 2.84 5.76
N SER A 52 -24.29 3.71 5.27
CA SER A 52 -25.32 4.35 6.09
C SER A 52 -26.37 3.38 6.67
N ALA A 53 -26.43 2.16 6.17
CA ALA A 53 -27.29 1.11 6.71
C ALA A 53 -26.57 0.24 7.76
N GLY A 54 -25.31 0.53 8.09
CA GLY A 54 -24.53 -0.24 9.06
C GLY A 54 -23.96 -1.53 8.49
N GLU A 55 -24.10 -1.79 7.21
CA GLU A 55 -23.48 -2.94 6.57
C GLU A 55 -22.00 -2.66 6.31
N GLN A 56 -21.18 -3.67 6.54
CA GLN A 56 -19.76 -3.58 6.23
C GLN A 56 -19.50 -4.13 4.83
N GLU A 57 -18.83 -3.34 4.03
CA GLU A 57 -18.43 -3.73 2.70
C GLU A 57 -16.93 -3.57 2.52
N ASP A 58 -16.28 -4.55 1.91
CA ASP A 58 -14.89 -4.49 1.52
C ASP A 58 -14.71 -3.44 0.43
N SER A 59 -13.83 -2.46 0.67
CA SER A 59 -13.54 -1.38 -0.29
C SER A 59 -13.00 -1.91 -1.60
N ILE A 60 -12.19 -2.97 -1.56
CA ILE A 60 -11.66 -3.62 -2.76
C ILE A 60 -12.78 -4.31 -3.53
N GLY A 61 -13.67 -5.01 -2.83
CA GLY A 61 -14.84 -5.65 -3.44
C GLY A 61 -15.77 -4.65 -4.07
N LYS A 62 -16.00 -3.52 -3.42
CA LYS A 62 -16.79 -2.42 -3.97
C LYS A 62 -16.18 -1.85 -5.25
N ALA A 63 -14.86 -1.57 -5.24
CA ALA A 63 -14.16 -1.09 -6.41
C ALA A 63 -14.22 -2.10 -7.56
N ALA A 64 -14.07 -3.39 -7.26
CA ALA A 64 -14.16 -4.45 -8.24
C ALA A 64 -15.55 -4.49 -8.90
N ARG A 65 -16.63 -4.35 -8.13
CA ARG A 65 -17.99 -4.30 -8.67
C ARG A 65 -18.22 -3.08 -9.55
N MET A 66 -17.70 -1.92 -9.15
CA MET A 66 -17.81 -0.69 -9.92
C MET A 66 -17.06 -0.77 -11.25
N GLU A 67 -15.91 -1.46 -11.28
CA GLU A 67 -15.11 -1.66 -12.49
C GLU A 67 -15.45 -2.96 -13.22
N GLN A 68 -16.36 -3.77 -12.69
CA GLN A 68 -16.79 -5.07 -13.25
C GLN A 68 -15.63 -6.06 -13.42
N VAL A 69 -14.69 -6.09 -12.47
CA VAL A 69 -13.53 -6.98 -12.45
C VAL A 69 -13.46 -7.75 -11.14
N GLN A 70 -12.59 -8.76 -11.09
CA GLN A 70 -12.35 -9.53 -9.87
C GLN A 70 -11.57 -8.69 -8.83
N PRO A 71 -11.82 -8.88 -7.53
CA PRO A 71 -11.12 -8.12 -6.48
C PRO A 71 -9.60 -8.18 -6.58
N LEU A 72 -9.02 -9.35 -6.90
CA LEU A 72 -7.58 -9.49 -7.05
C LEU A 72 -7.02 -8.69 -8.23
N GLU A 73 -7.80 -8.51 -9.29
CA GLU A 73 -7.40 -7.68 -10.43
C GLU A 73 -7.30 -6.22 -10.05
N ILE A 74 -8.18 -5.74 -9.17
CA ILE A 74 -8.12 -4.38 -8.62
C ILE A 74 -6.83 -4.19 -7.83
N VAL A 75 -6.52 -5.10 -6.94
CA VAL A 75 -5.28 -5.05 -6.14
C VAL A 75 -4.06 -5.04 -7.05
N TYR A 76 -4.02 -5.93 -8.05
CA TYR A 76 -2.92 -6.02 -8.98
C TYR A 76 -2.73 -4.73 -9.78
N LYS A 77 -3.81 -4.17 -10.31
CA LYS A 77 -3.80 -2.93 -11.10
C LYS A 77 -3.22 -1.76 -10.30
N TYR A 78 -3.72 -1.55 -9.10
CA TYR A 78 -3.27 -0.43 -8.29
C TYR A 78 -1.92 -0.69 -7.64
N ASN A 79 -1.54 -1.94 -7.43
CA ASN A 79 -0.19 -2.27 -6.97
C ASN A 79 0.86 -1.86 -8.02
N LEU A 80 0.61 -2.08 -9.30
CA LEU A 80 1.51 -1.64 -10.35
C LEU A 80 1.70 -0.11 -10.31
N LYS A 81 0.62 0.64 -10.12
CA LYS A 81 0.69 2.09 -10.00
C LYS A 81 1.43 2.52 -8.75
N PHE A 82 1.21 1.83 -7.64
CA PHE A 82 1.92 2.10 -6.40
C PHE A 82 3.42 1.86 -6.53
N GLN A 83 3.83 0.76 -7.15
CA GLN A 83 5.25 0.47 -7.39
C GLN A 83 5.89 1.52 -8.31
N GLU A 84 5.17 1.98 -9.30
CA GLU A 84 5.65 3.05 -10.18
C GLU A 84 5.88 4.35 -9.41
N LEU A 85 4.97 4.74 -8.51
CA LEU A 85 5.13 5.91 -7.66
C LEU A 85 6.31 5.76 -6.71
N ASN A 86 6.52 4.57 -6.14
CA ASN A 86 7.68 4.32 -5.29
C ASN A 86 8.99 4.60 -6.05
N ARG A 87 9.07 4.21 -7.31
CA ARG A 87 10.24 4.50 -8.15
C ARG A 87 10.35 5.98 -8.46
N THR A 88 9.23 6.65 -8.76
CA THR A 88 9.19 8.09 -9.05
C THR A 88 9.70 8.92 -7.88
N TYR A 89 9.32 8.55 -6.65
CA TYR A 89 9.78 9.24 -5.44
C TYR A 89 11.11 8.71 -4.92
N ASN A 90 11.76 7.80 -5.64
CA ASN A 90 13.05 7.22 -5.26
C ASN A 90 13.04 6.54 -3.88
N LEU A 91 11.96 5.83 -3.56
CA LEU A 91 11.84 5.08 -2.32
C LEU A 91 12.57 3.74 -2.46
N LEU A 92 13.30 3.35 -1.42
CA LEU A 92 13.93 2.03 -1.38
C LEU A 92 12.84 0.95 -1.27
N PRO A 93 12.99 -0.17 -1.99
CA PRO A 93 12.02 -1.26 -1.87
C PRO A 93 12.11 -1.91 -0.49
N PRO A 94 10.98 -2.39 0.06
CA PRO A 94 11.02 -3.19 1.27
C PRO A 94 11.69 -4.53 1.01
N SER A 95 12.16 -5.17 2.09
CA SER A 95 12.73 -6.53 2.01
C SER A 95 11.67 -7.55 1.66
N ILE A 96 10.47 -7.39 2.22
CA ILE A 96 9.32 -8.27 2.01
C ILE A 96 8.05 -7.41 1.91
N GLU A 97 7.21 -7.75 0.96
CA GLU A 97 5.92 -7.09 0.76
C GLU A 97 4.80 -8.14 0.75
N PRO A 98 4.39 -8.66 1.93
CA PRO A 98 3.33 -9.68 2.01
C PRO A 98 1.94 -9.08 1.78
N THR A 99 1.05 -9.92 1.31
CA THR A 99 -0.38 -9.60 1.18
C THR A 99 -1.16 -10.06 2.39
#